data_8d65a76588711c3adb922fe4b2a8d15d
#
_entry.id   8d65a76588711c3adb922fe4b2a8d15d
#
_cell.length_a   1.000
_cell.length_b   1.000
_cell.length_c   1.000
_cell.angle_alpha   90.00
_cell.angle_beta   90.00
_cell.angle_gamma   90.00
#
_symmetry.space_group_name_H-M   'P 1'
#
loop_
_entity.id
_entity.type
_entity.pdbx_description
1 polymer ?
#
loop_
_entity_poly.entity_id
_entity_poly.type
_entity_poly.pdbx_seq_one_letter_code
_entity_poly.pdbx_strand_id
1 'polypeptide(L)'
;MSNEIAITNDVLAIRGIDEVTWSALKNSIYPGAKDESVMMAVDYCRARQLDPLLKPVHLVPMSVKDSKSGRNEWRDVVMPGIGLYRIQADRSGDYAGANEPEFGPDVTQTLSGVEVTFPQWCKYTVSKRMASGEIVEFSAKEYWIENYATGGRDTSAPNAMWKKRPYAQLAKCAEAQALRKAWPEIGQQATAEEMEGKYIDSPDIIERDVTPRSQAKHGTASSMNSLINSKPEQKQEDRQQHKDDRGPEEILHAFSGAAMNYNTQADLDKAYKYVAQKLAGDDDMLAKATDVYTIRCDELNEVPM
;
A
#
# COMPACT_ATOMS: atom_id res chain seq x y z
N MET A 1 -26.02 10.70 0.79
CA MET A 1 -26.05 11.95 0.00
C MET A 1 -24.63 12.49 0.04
N SER A 2 -23.88 12.32 -1.04
CA SER A 2 -22.55 12.91 -1.19
C SER A 2 -22.74 14.42 -1.37
N ASN A 3 -22.20 15.22 -0.45
CA ASN A 3 -22.05 16.66 -0.66
C ASN A 3 -21.06 16.86 -1.80
N GLU A 4 -21.53 16.92 -3.05
CA GLU A 4 -20.74 17.47 -4.14
C GLU A 4 -20.51 18.94 -3.83
N ILE A 5 -19.27 19.29 -3.49
CA ILE A 5 -18.85 20.68 -3.37
C ILE A 5 -18.90 21.25 -4.77
N ALA A 6 -19.90 22.10 -5.05
CA ALA A 6 -19.95 22.81 -6.33
C ALA A 6 -18.66 23.63 -6.48
N ILE A 7 -17.85 23.26 -7.47
CA ILE A 7 -16.60 24.00 -7.76
C ILE A 7 -17.03 25.30 -8.42
N THR A 8 -16.97 26.36 -7.61
CA THR A 8 -17.27 27.73 -8.04
C THR A 8 -16.02 28.39 -8.62
N ASN A 9 -16.19 29.40 -9.46
CA ASN A 9 -15.08 30.19 -10.01
C ASN A 9 -14.17 30.76 -8.91
N ASP A 10 -14.69 31.03 -7.72
CA ASP A 10 -13.91 31.49 -6.57
C ASP A 10 -12.94 30.41 -6.08
N VAL A 11 -13.36 29.14 -6.06
CA VAL A 11 -12.53 27.99 -5.65
C VAL A 11 -11.38 27.78 -6.66
N LEU A 12 -11.61 28.00 -7.93
CA LEU A 12 -10.59 27.94 -8.98
C LEU A 12 -9.64 29.13 -8.90
N ALA A 13 -10.16 30.35 -8.71
CA ALA A 13 -9.39 31.58 -8.63
C ALA A 13 -8.39 31.56 -7.44
N ILE A 14 -8.79 31.07 -6.27
CA ILE A 14 -7.91 30.89 -5.10
C ILE A 14 -6.71 29.98 -5.44
N ARG A 15 -6.90 29.05 -6.37
CA ARG A 15 -5.84 28.13 -6.84
C ARG A 15 -5.08 28.62 -8.05
N GLY A 16 -5.41 29.82 -8.56
CA GLY A 16 -4.82 30.41 -9.76
C GLY A 16 -5.14 29.62 -11.03
N ILE A 17 -6.32 28.99 -11.09
CA ILE A 17 -6.82 28.25 -12.24
C ILE A 17 -7.93 29.04 -12.89
N ASP A 18 -7.78 29.34 -14.17
CA ASP A 18 -8.86 29.89 -14.97
C ASP A 18 -9.77 28.80 -15.56
N GLU A 19 -10.88 29.20 -16.11
CA GLU A 19 -11.90 28.30 -16.69
C GLU A 19 -11.35 27.44 -17.85
N VAL A 20 -10.44 28.01 -18.64
CA VAL A 20 -9.82 27.33 -19.79
C VAL A 20 -8.88 26.24 -19.30
N THR A 21 -8.03 26.57 -18.32
CA THR A 21 -7.14 25.61 -17.66
C THR A 21 -7.91 24.50 -16.96
N TRP A 22 -9.01 24.84 -16.27
CA TRP A 22 -9.89 23.85 -15.65
C TRP A 22 -10.50 22.90 -16.66
N SER A 23 -11.01 23.43 -17.77
CA SER A 23 -11.56 22.65 -18.88
C SER A 23 -10.51 21.69 -19.48
N ALA A 24 -9.27 22.16 -19.66
CA ALA A 24 -8.16 21.34 -20.15
C ALA A 24 -7.83 20.20 -19.18
N LEU A 25 -7.77 20.50 -17.88
CA LEU A 25 -7.51 19.51 -16.83
C LEU A 25 -8.58 18.40 -16.83
N LYS A 26 -9.85 18.76 -16.91
CA LYS A 26 -10.97 17.79 -16.89
C LYS A 26 -11.09 16.97 -18.17
N ASN A 27 -10.95 17.62 -19.31
CA ASN A 27 -11.31 16.99 -20.60
C ASN A 27 -10.10 16.31 -21.27
N SER A 28 -8.87 16.76 -20.98
CA SER A 28 -7.68 16.27 -21.66
C SER A 28 -6.70 15.57 -20.72
N ILE A 29 -6.45 16.12 -19.54
CA ILE A 29 -5.43 15.60 -18.61
C ILE A 29 -5.99 14.47 -17.75
N TYR A 30 -7.20 14.66 -17.19
CA TYR A 30 -7.90 13.70 -16.32
C TYR A 30 -9.32 13.39 -16.83
N PRO A 31 -9.47 12.91 -18.07
CA PRO A 31 -10.79 12.68 -18.66
C PRO A 31 -11.59 11.66 -17.85
N GLY A 32 -12.83 12.02 -17.50
CA GLY A 32 -13.74 11.16 -16.75
C GLY A 32 -13.54 11.14 -15.24
N ALA A 33 -12.52 11.82 -14.72
CA ALA A 33 -12.34 11.94 -13.27
C ALA A 33 -13.39 12.90 -12.65
N LYS A 34 -13.71 12.65 -11.38
CA LYS A 34 -14.58 13.54 -10.61
C LYS A 34 -13.88 14.88 -10.37
N ASP A 35 -14.66 15.94 -10.28
CA ASP A 35 -14.15 17.29 -10.04
C ASP A 35 -13.30 17.39 -8.76
N GLU A 36 -13.75 16.73 -7.71
CA GLU A 36 -13.01 16.65 -6.44
C GLU A 36 -11.66 15.96 -6.60
N SER A 37 -11.60 14.90 -7.40
CA SER A 37 -10.37 14.15 -7.68
C SER A 37 -9.37 14.99 -8.47
N VAL A 38 -9.85 15.71 -9.48
CA VAL A 38 -9.03 16.65 -10.27
C VAL A 38 -8.49 17.76 -9.36
N MET A 39 -9.33 18.29 -8.46
CA MET A 39 -8.92 19.32 -7.51
C MET A 39 -7.85 18.81 -6.54
N MET A 40 -7.96 17.57 -6.05
CA MET A 40 -6.90 16.95 -5.23
C MET A 40 -5.57 16.86 -6.00
N ALA A 41 -5.61 16.47 -7.27
CA ALA A 41 -4.41 16.43 -8.10
C ALA A 41 -3.78 17.82 -8.28
N VAL A 42 -4.61 18.84 -8.49
CA VAL A 42 -4.16 20.24 -8.58
C VAL A 42 -3.52 20.70 -7.26
N ASP A 43 -4.18 20.47 -6.13
CA ASP A 43 -3.64 20.87 -4.82
C ASP A 43 -2.34 20.15 -4.49
N TYR A 44 -2.23 18.86 -4.85
CA TYR A 44 -0.98 18.09 -4.75
C TYR A 44 0.15 18.69 -5.59
N CYS A 45 -0.14 19.07 -6.84
CA CYS A 45 0.83 19.71 -7.73
C CYS A 45 1.28 21.06 -7.17
N ARG A 46 0.34 21.89 -6.72
CA ARG A 46 0.63 23.20 -6.15
C ARG A 46 1.53 23.12 -4.91
N ALA A 47 1.23 22.21 -4.00
CA ALA A 47 2.05 22.00 -2.80
C ALA A 47 3.52 21.68 -3.14
N ARG A 48 3.79 21.16 -4.33
CA ARG A 48 5.13 20.82 -4.84
C ARG A 48 5.63 21.75 -5.95
N GLN A 49 4.94 22.85 -6.18
CA GLN A 49 5.26 23.81 -7.26
C GLN A 49 5.37 23.14 -8.65
N LEU A 50 4.48 22.19 -8.93
CA LEU A 50 4.40 21.48 -10.21
C LEU A 50 3.26 22.03 -11.03
N ASP A 51 3.44 22.07 -12.34
CA ASP A 51 2.38 22.38 -13.28
C ASP A 51 1.46 21.15 -13.47
N PRO A 52 0.17 21.22 -13.09
CA PRO A 52 -0.76 20.10 -13.24
C PRO A 52 -1.02 19.73 -14.72
N LEU A 53 -0.80 20.64 -15.66
CA LEU A 53 -0.97 20.39 -17.10
C LEU A 53 0.10 19.41 -17.64
N LEU A 54 1.26 19.30 -16.99
CA LEU A 54 2.29 18.32 -17.33
C LEU A 54 1.95 16.90 -16.84
N LYS A 55 0.81 16.72 -16.16
CA LYS A 55 0.36 15.46 -15.58
C LYS A 55 1.43 14.75 -14.73
N PRO A 56 2.04 15.44 -13.76
CA PRO A 56 3.05 14.83 -12.92
C PRO A 56 2.49 13.81 -11.94
N VAL A 57 1.17 13.81 -11.74
CA VAL A 57 0.44 12.84 -10.92
C VAL A 57 -0.69 12.20 -11.72
N HIS A 58 -1.10 11.02 -11.27
CA HIS A 58 -2.20 10.26 -11.82
C HIS A 58 -3.30 10.10 -10.77
N LEU A 59 -4.53 10.02 -11.23
CA LEU A 59 -5.68 9.61 -10.42
C LEU A 59 -5.88 8.12 -10.63
N VAL A 60 -5.59 7.33 -9.60
CA VAL A 60 -5.70 5.87 -9.68
C VAL A 60 -6.89 5.45 -8.83
N PRO A 61 -7.94 4.84 -9.42
CA PRO A 61 -9.06 4.30 -8.66
C PRO A 61 -8.57 3.14 -7.80
N MET A 62 -8.75 3.26 -6.49
CA MET A 62 -8.33 2.24 -5.53
C MET A 62 -9.45 1.91 -4.56
N SER A 63 -9.52 0.64 -4.16
CA SER A 63 -10.38 0.21 -3.07
C SER A 63 -9.73 0.55 -1.75
N VAL A 64 -10.30 1.48 -1.01
CA VAL A 64 -9.78 1.96 0.27
C VAL A 64 -10.78 1.64 1.36
N LYS A 65 -10.30 1.03 2.46
CA LYS A 65 -11.15 0.77 3.62
C LYS A 65 -11.47 2.09 4.33
N ASP A 66 -12.75 2.45 4.37
CA ASP A 66 -13.19 3.62 5.10
C ASP A 66 -13.06 3.39 6.60
N SER A 67 -12.34 4.28 7.29
CA SER A 67 -12.06 4.17 8.72
C SER A 67 -13.30 4.29 9.62
N LYS A 68 -14.39 4.89 9.11
CA LYS A 68 -15.63 5.09 9.87
C LYS A 68 -16.61 3.94 9.72
N SER A 69 -16.82 3.49 8.46
CA SER A 69 -17.78 2.43 8.13
C SER A 69 -17.17 1.03 8.13
N GLY A 70 -15.83 0.93 8.09
CA GLY A 70 -15.11 -0.34 7.93
C GLY A 70 -15.30 -0.99 6.57
N ARG A 71 -16.04 -0.36 5.64
CA ARG A 71 -16.34 -0.88 4.31
C ARG A 71 -15.30 -0.41 3.29
N ASN A 72 -15.05 -1.23 2.29
CA ASN A 72 -14.22 -0.83 1.17
C ASN A 72 -15.01 0.09 0.24
N GLU A 73 -14.46 1.26 -0.04
CA GLU A 73 -14.99 2.22 -1.01
C GLU A 73 -13.97 2.49 -2.10
N TRP A 74 -14.46 2.63 -3.35
CA TRP A 74 -13.61 3.04 -4.46
C TRP A 74 -13.40 4.55 -4.40
N ARG A 75 -12.15 4.95 -4.31
CA ARG A 75 -11.75 6.36 -4.31
C ARG A 75 -10.60 6.56 -5.28
N ASP A 76 -10.56 7.74 -5.92
CA ASP A 76 -9.39 8.15 -6.66
C ASP A 76 -8.28 8.54 -5.68
N VAL A 77 -7.12 7.92 -5.85
CA VAL A 77 -5.91 8.23 -5.08
C VAL A 77 -4.95 8.97 -5.99
N VAL A 78 -4.44 10.11 -5.51
CA VAL A 78 -3.42 10.88 -6.22
C VAL A 78 -2.08 10.18 -6.05
N MET A 79 -1.52 9.69 -7.15
CA MET A 79 -0.23 8.99 -7.17
C MET A 79 0.77 9.73 -8.04
N PRO A 80 2.04 9.82 -7.60
CA PRO A 80 3.09 10.38 -8.44
C PRO A 80 3.28 9.49 -9.68
N GLY A 81 3.46 10.12 -10.84
CA GLY A 81 4.02 9.44 -12.00
C GLY A 81 5.55 9.54 -12.00
N ILE A 82 6.21 8.73 -12.82
CA ILE A 82 7.68 8.81 -12.98
C ILE A 82 8.16 10.23 -13.36
N GLY A 83 7.33 10.97 -14.11
CA GLY A 83 7.62 12.35 -14.50
C GLY A 83 7.81 13.30 -13.31
N LEU A 84 7.07 13.10 -12.22
CA LEU A 84 7.24 13.85 -10.99
C LEU A 84 8.64 13.63 -10.40
N TYR A 85 9.08 12.38 -10.30
CA TYR A 85 10.37 12.05 -9.73
C TYR A 85 11.53 12.58 -10.57
N ARG A 86 11.41 12.54 -11.90
CA ARG A 86 12.39 13.16 -12.81
C ARG A 86 12.50 14.67 -12.59
N ILE A 87 11.36 15.37 -12.51
CA ILE A 87 11.34 16.83 -12.27
C ILE A 87 11.99 17.16 -10.93
N GLN A 88 11.69 16.40 -9.89
CA GLN A 88 12.24 16.67 -8.56
C GLN A 88 13.73 16.37 -8.47
N ALA A 89 14.19 15.28 -9.09
CA ALA A 89 15.61 14.95 -9.19
C ALA A 89 16.38 16.04 -9.95
N ASP A 90 15.85 16.52 -11.08
CA ASP A 90 16.46 17.61 -11.85
C ASP A 90 16.54 18.90 -11.03
N ARG A 91 15.46 19.25 -10.32
CA ARG A 91 15.39 20.45 -9.46
C ARG A 91 16.32 20.43 -8.25
N SER A 92 16.78 19.23 -7.82
CA SER A 92 17.76 19.13 -6.71
C SER A 92 19.11 19.79 -7.06
N GLY A 93 19.42 19.93 -8.37
CA GLY A 93 20.66 20.50 -8.86
C GLY A 93 21.87 19.55 -8.76
N ASP A 94 21.67 18.36 -8.23
CA ASP A 94 22.71 17.32 -8.09
C ASP A 94 22.48 16.09 -8.99
N TYR A 95 21.44 16.11 -9.83
CA TYR A 95 21.21 15.09 -10.85
C TYR A 95 22.32 15.18 -11.93
N ALA A 96 23.05 14.08 -12.12
CA ALA A 96 24.19 14.00 -13.05
C ALA A 96 23.90 13.10 -14.27
N GLY A 97 22.65 12.66 -14.43
CA GLY A 97 22.23 11.85 -15.57
C GLY A 97 21.78 10.45 -15.19
N ALA A 98 21.51 9.65 -16.20
CA ALA A 98 21.15 8.25 -16.07
C ALA A 98 21.71 7.43 -17.23
N ASN A 99 21.94 6.16 -17.01
CA ASN A 99 22.34 5.22 -18.05
C ASN A 99 21.10 4.69 -18.80
N GLU A 100 21.31 4.13 -19.99
CA GLU A 100 20.24 3.38 -20.63
C GLU A 100 19.83 2.17 -19.77
N PRO A 101 18.55 1.79 -19.75
CA PRO A 101 18.09 0.64 -18.99
C PRO A 101 18.70 -0.67 -19.51
N GLU A 102 19.20 -1.48 -18.61
CA GLU A 102 19.66 -2.84 -18.88
C GLU A 102 18.50 -3.82 -18.68
N PHE A 103 18.30 -4.73 -19.65
CA PHE A 103 17.23 -5.73 -19.57
C PHE A 103 17.80 -7.14 -19.45
N GLY A 104 17.11 -7.99 -18.70
CA GLY A 104 17.37 -9.42 -18.66
C GLY A 104 16.88 -10.15 -19.90
N PRO A 105 17.05 -11.48 -19.94
CA PRO A 105 16.58 -12.30 -21.04
C PRO A 105 15.06 -12.19 -21.21
N ASP A 106 14.61 -12.38 -22.45
CA ASP A 106 13.19 -12.46 -22.75
C ASP A 106 12.59 -13.76 -22.23
N VAL A 107 11.41 -13.65 -21.65
CA VAL A 107 10.58 -14.76 -21.19
C VAL A 107 9.24 -14.68 -21.90
N THR A 108 8.81 -15.81 -22.49
CA THR A 108 7.47 -15.95 -23.04
C THR A 108 6.64 -16.82 -22.11
N GLN A 109 5.50 -16.31 -21.67
CA GLN A 109 4.60 -17.01 -20.74
C GLN A 109 3.14 -16.78 -21.12
N THR A 110 2.31 -17.80 -20.90
CA THR A 110 0.86 -17.69 -21.08
C THR A 110 0.21 -17.36 -19.72
N LEU A 111 -0.41 -16.20 -19.64
CA LEU A 111 -1.09 -15.68 -18.46
C LEU A 111 -2.59 -15.55 -18.74
N SER A 112 -3.43 -16.33 -18.07
CA SER A 112 -4.89 -16.41 -18.33
C SER A 112 -5.22 -16.56 -19.83
N GLY A 113 -4.50 -17.46 -20.53
CA GLY A 113 -4.72 -17.71 -21.96
C GLY A 113 -4.14 -16.67 -22.92
N VAL A 114 -3.47 -15.65 -22.42
CA VAL A 114 -2.79 -14.62 -23.22
C VAL A 114 -1.30 -14.88 -23.21
N GLU A 115 -0.71 -15.13 -24.39
CA GLU A 115 0.74 -15.22 -24.54
C GLU A 115 1.36 -13.83 -24.52
N VAL A 116 2.40 -13.67 -23.69
CA VAL A 116 3.17 -12.42 -23.55
C VAL A 116 4.64 -12.72 -23.50
N THR A 117 5.42 -11.90 -24.21
CA THR A 117 6.88 -11.89 -24.16
C THR A 117 7.32 -10.60 -23.46
N PHE A 118 8.17 -10.73 -22.45
CA PHE A 118 8.63 -9.62 -21.63
C PHE A 118 10.07 -9.86 -21.14
N PRO A 119 10.82 -8.79 -20.80
CA PRO A 119 12.12 -8.95 -20.17
C PRO A 119 11.94 -9.44 -18.74
N GLN A 120 12.73 -10.43 -18.33
CA GLN A 120 12.64 -11.00 -16.98
C GLN A 120 12.83 -9.93 -15.91
N TRP A 121 13.77 -9.01 -16.14
CA TRP A 121 14.07 -7.90 -15.24
C TRP A 121 14.56 -6.68 -16.02
N CYS A 122 14.52 -5.54 -15.35
CA CYS A 122 15.15 -4.30 -15.79
C CYS A 122 16.01 -3.75 -14.64
N LYS A 123 17.23 -3.34 -14.97
CA LYS A 123 18.10 -2.55 -14.07
C LYS A 123 18.19 -1.14 -14.62
N TYR A 124 17.94 -0.16 -13.76
CA TYR A 124 18.08 1.25 -14.09
C TYR A 124 19.09 1.90 -13.16
N THR A 125 19.96 2.76 -13.71
CA THR A 125 21.02 3.44 -12.96
C THR A 125 20.90 4.94 -13.16
N VAL A 126 20.86 5.68 -12.05
CA VAL A 126 20.90 7.14 -12.03
C VAL A 126 22.17 7.62 -11.34
N SER A 127 22.69 8.74 -11.76
CA SER A 127 23.92 9.33 -11.23
C SER A 127 23.60 10.61 -10.47
N LYS A 128 24.14 10.70 -9.24
CA LYS A 128 23.97 11.85 -8.36
C LYS A 128 25.33 12.46 -8.03
N ARG A 129 25.43 13.77 -8.06
CA ARG A 129 26.59 14.52 -7.60
C ARG A 129 26.49 14.72 -6.10
N MET A 130 27.41 14.14 -5.36
CA MET A 130 27.48 14.29 -3.92
C MET A 130 28.02 15.67 -3.51
N ALA A 131 27.82 16.07 -2.27
CA ALA A 131 28.36 17.33 -1.74
C ALA A 131 29.91 17.42 -1.85
N SER A 132 30.60 16.30 -1.92
CA SER A 132 32.05 16.22 -2.21
C SER A 132 32.43 16.57 -3.64
N GLY A 133 31.44 16.67 -4.56
CA GLY A 133 31.64 16.81 -6.00
C GLY A 133 31.76 15.48 -6.75
N GLU A 134 31.87 14.36 -6.03
CA GLU A 134 31.93 13.01 -6.61
C GLU A 134 30.57 12.62 -7.20
N ILE A 135 30.61 11.91 -8.33
CA ILE A 135 29.39 11.34 -8.95
C ILE A 135 29.26 9.89 -8.48
N VAL A 136 28.14 9.60 -7.84
CA VAL A 136 27.81 8.26 -7.33
C VAL A 136 26.61 7.70 -8.08
N GLU A 137 26.70 6.45 -8.47
CA GLU A 137 25.65 5.72 -9.18
C GLU A 137 24.73 4.99 -8.20
N PHE A 138 23.43 5.12 -8.43
CA PHE A 138 22.37 4.43 -7.69
C PHE A 138 21.58 3.56 -8.67
N SER A 139 21.59 2.26 -8.45
CA SER A 139 20.89 1.29 -9.31
C SER A 139 19.73 0.63 -8.58
N ALA A 140 18.68 0.34 -9.34
CA ALA A 140 17.60 -0.53 -8.92
C ALA A 140 17.35 -1.60 -9.99
N LYS A 141 16.96 -2.81 -9.56
CA LYS A 141 16.56 -3.90 -10.42
C LYS A 141 15.14 -4.30 -10.05
N GLU A 142 14.28 -4.33 -11.06
CA GLU A 142 12.88 -4.70 -10.92
C GLU A 142 12.56 -5.88 -11.83
N TYR A 143 11.69 -6.78 -11.38
CA TYR A 143 11.26 -7.96 -12.12
C TYR A 143 9.87 -7.73 -12.70
N TRP A 144 9.70 -8.13 -13.99
CA TRP A 144 8.44 -7.89 -14.68
C TRP A 144 7.26 -8.56 -13.97
N ILE A 145 7.46 -9.80 -13.51
CA ILE A 145 6.41 -10.60 -12.86
C ILE A 145 5.88 -9.99 -11.55
N GLU A 146 6.68 -9.17 -10.89
CA GLU A 146 6.33 -8.48 -9.64
C GLU A 146 5.64 -7.14 -9.89
N ASN A 147 5.89 -6.54 -11.05
CA ASN A 147 5.49 -5.17 -11.35
C ASN A 147 4.29 -5.05 -12.27
N TYR A 148 4.07 -6.02 -13.19
CA TYR A 148 3.05 -5.86 -14.20
C TYR A 148 1.64 -5.70 -13.61
N ALA A 149 0.82 -4.88 -14.28
CA ALA A 149 -0.56 -4.65 -13.94
C ALA A 149 -1.47 -5.62 -14.72
N THR A 150 -2.42 -6.24 -14.03
CA THR A 150 -3.41 -7.12 -14.67
C THR A 150 -4.50 -6.33 -15.38
N GLY A 151 -5.15 -6.94 -16.36
CA GLY A 151 -6.26 -6.35 -17.11
C GLY A 151 -7.59 -6.30 -16.34
N GLY A 152 -7.63 -6.93 -15.15
CA GLY A 152 -8.82 -6.99 -14.30
C GLY A 152 -8.54 -7.79 -13.02
N ARG A 153 -9.53 -7.86 -12.14
CA ARG A 153 -9.38 -8.51 -10.82
C ARG A 153 -9.21 -10.03 -10.91
N ASP A 154 -9.95 -10.65 -11.82
CA ASP A 154 -10.04 -12.12 -11.89
C ASP A 154 -9.18 -12.70 -13.01
N THR A 155 -8.15 -11.98 -13.44
CA THR A 155 -7.24 -12.42 -14.51
C THR A 155 -5.79 -12.12 -14.17
N SER A 156 -4.90 -13.06 -14.53
CA SER A 156 -3.45 -12.83 -14.52
C SER A 156 -2.94 -12.26 -15.85
N ALA A 157 -3.82 -12.06 -16.86
CA ALA A 157 -3.41 -11.43 -18.11
C ALA A 157 -3.00 -9.97 -17.86
N PRO A 158 -1.87 -9.51 -18.42
CA PRO A 158 -1.45 -8.13 -18.27
C PRO A 158 -2.44 -7.18 -18.98
N ASN A 159 -2.53 -5.95 -18.47
CA ASN A 159 -3.30 -4.90 -19.11
C ASN A 159 -2.69 -4.53 -20.48
N ALA A 160 -3.42 -3.72 -21.26
CA ALA A 160 -3.03 -3.37 -22.62
C ALA A 160 -1.65 -2.70 -22.71
N MET A 161 -1.28 -1.88 -21.71
CA MET A 161 0.02 -1.18 -21.71
C MET A 161 1.16 -2.13 -21.39
N TRP A 162 1.02 -2.97 -20.37
CA TRP A 162 2.02 -3.96 -19.98
C TRP A 162 2.20 -5.06 -21.02
N LYS A 163 1.13 -5.39 -21.78
CA LYS A 163 1.21 -6.30 -22.91
C LYS A 163 1.92 -5.65 -24.11
N LYS A 164 1.56 -4.40 -24.45
CA LYS A 164 2.06 -3.72 -25.66
C LYS A 164 3.49 -3.17 -25.50
N ARG A 165 3.85 -2.73 -24.29
CA ARG A 165 5.13 -2.04 -24.01
C ARG A 165 5.79 -2.55 -22.72
N PRO A 166 6.08 -3.87 -22.62
CA PRO A 166 6.60 -4.49 -21.41
C PRO A 166 7.93 -3.88 -20.94
N TYR A 167 8.84 -3.60 -21.86
CA TYR A 167 10.15 -3.01 -21.57
C TYR A 167 10.00 -1.59 -21.02
N ALA A 168 9.25 -0.75 -21.70
CA ALA A 168 9.10 0.65 -21.28
C ALA A 168 8.38 0.80 -19.94
N GLN A 169 7.41 -0.06 -19.64
CA GLN A 169 6.72 -0.03 -18.34
C GLN A 169 7.66 -0.50 -17.22
N LEU A 170 8.38 -1.60 -17.43
CA LEU A 170 9.32 -2.10 -16.43
C LEU A 170 10.49 -1.14 -16.19
N ALA A 171 10.98 -0.48 -17.24
CA ALA A 171 12.03 0.54 -17.10
C ALA A 171 11.59 1.72 -16.22
N LYS A 172 10.33 2.17 -16.34
CA LYS A 172 9.78 3.23 -15.47
C LYS A 172 9.77 2.81 -13.99
N CYS A 173 9.41 1.56 -13.69
CA CYS A 173 9.42 1.05 -12.33
C CYS A 173 10.84 1.00 -11.76
N ALA A 174 11.81 0.47 -12.53
CA ALA A 174 13.21 0.42 -12.13
C ALA A 174 13.81 1.84 -11.95
N GLU A 175 13.47 2.77 -12.84
CA GLU A 175 13.89 4.17 -12.73
C GLU A 175 13.32 4.83 -11.46
N ALA A 176 12.04 4.63 -11.17
CA ALA A 176 11.40 5.17 -9.97
C ALA A 176 12.11 4.70 -8.69
N GLN A 177 12.45 3.42 -8.63
CA GLN A 177 13.20 2.86 -7.51
C GLN A 177 14.63 3.42 -7.42
N ALA A 178 15.33 3.58 -8.54
CA ALA A 178 16.67 4.16 -8.56
C ALA A 178 16.66 5.62 -8.09
N LEU A 179 15.66 6.42 -8.55
CA LEU A 179 15.49 7.81 -8.13
C LEU A 179 15.18 7.92 -6.63
N ARG A 180 14.31 7.06 -6.07
CA ARG A 180 14.02 7.03 -4.63
C ARG A 180 15.23 6.67 -3.78
N LYS A 181 16.11 5.79 -4.27
CA LYS A 181 17.38 5.48 -3.60
C LYS A 181 18.36 6.65 -3.59
N ALA A 182 18.46 7.36 -4.71
CA ALA A 182 19.37 8.48 -4.86
C ALA A 182 18.90 9.73 -4.13
N TRP A 183 17.57 9.97 -4.15
CA TRP A 183 16.92 11.13 -3.53
C TRP A 183 15.76 10.71 -2.63
N PRO A 184 16.01 10.27 -1.39
CA PRO A 184 14.96 9.84 -0.47
C PRO A 184 13.90 10.91 -0.19
N GLU A 185 14.24 12.20 -0.34
CA GLU A 185 13.34 13.33 -0.15
C GLU A 185 12.29 13.50 -1.27
N ILE A 186 12.51 12.89 -2.44
CA ILE A 186 11.58 12.94 -3.56
C ILE A 186 10.24 12.32 -3.18
N GLY A 187 10.25 11.29 -2.34
CA GLY A 187 9.08 10.61 -1.83
C GLY A 187 9.28 9.11 -1.75
N GLN A 188 8.48 8.48 -0.90
CA GLN A 188 8.50 7.03 -0.69
C GLN A 188 7.30 6.33 -1.34
N GLN A 189 6.36 7.09 -1.93
CA GLN A 189 5.18 6.52 -2.57
C GLN A 189 5.57 5.73 -3.82
N ALA A 190 4.90 4.61 -4.03
CA ALA A 190 4.96 3.94 -5.32
C ALA A 190 4.37 4.83 -6.41
N THR A 191 4.94 4.76 -7.62
CA THR A 191 4.41 5.51 -8.76
C THR A 191 3.10 4.89 -9.27
N ALA A 192 2.34 5.67 -10.02
CA ALA A 192 1.13 5.17 -10.67
C ALA A 192 1.44 3.99 -11.60
N GLU A 193 2.61 3.98 -12.25
CA GLU A 193 3.05 2.89 -13.12
C GLU A 193 3.33 1.59 -12.35
N GLU A 194 3.78 1.69 -11.09
CA GLU A 194 3.99 0.55 -10.20
C GLU A 194 2.68 0.01 -9.62
N MET A 195 1.67 0.87 -9.48
CA MET A 195 0.40 0.56 -8.80
C MET A 195 -0.79 0.36 -9.74
N GLU A 196 -0.65 0.70 -11.03
CA GLU A 196 -1.73 0.56 -12.01
C GLU A 196 -2.22 -0.89 -12.05
N GLY A 197 -3.52 -1.10 -11.84
CA GLY A 197 -4.15 -2.42 -11.83
C GLY A 197 -3.82 -3.31 -10.62
N LYS A 198 -3.04 -2.84 -9.66
CA LYS A 198 -2.85 -3.53 -8.38
C LYS A 198 -3.95 -3.11 -7.41
N TYR A 199 -4.54 -4.10 -6.75
CA TYR A 199 -5.47 -3.86 -5.66
C TYR A 199 -4.64 -3.82 -4.37
N ILE A 200 -4.78 -2.75 -3.60
CA ILE A 200 -4.30 -2.77 -2.22
C ILE A 200 -5.36 -3.49 -1.39
N ASP A 201 -5.42 -4.82 -1.50
CA ASP A 201 -6.00 -5.64 -0.46
C ASP A 201 -4.93 -5.76 0.64
N SER A 202 -4.81 -4.72 1.43
CA SER A 202 -4.04 -4.78 2.65
C SER A 202 -5.01 -4.77 3.82
N PRO A 203 -5.45 -5.94 4.32
CA PRO A 203 -6.24 -5.96 5.55
C PRO A 203 -5.42 -5.58 6.78
N ASP A 204 -4.08 -5.56 6.74
CA ASP A 204 -3.26 -5.63 7.95
C ASP A 204 -2.06 -4.69 8.06
N ILE A 205 -1.92 -3.67 7.21
CA ILE A 205 -0.98 -2.59 7.54
C ILE A 205 -1.78 -1.44 8.15
N ILE A 206 -2.21 -1.63 9.38
CA ILE A 206 -2.46 -0.51 10.27
C ILE A 206 -1.07 0.01 10.61
N GLU A 207 -0.61 1.04 9.89
CA GLU A 207 0.47 1.87 10.38
C GLU A 207 0.02 2.43 11.73
N ARG A 208 0.42 1.76 12.79
CA ARG A 208 0.27 2.32 14.14
C ARG A 208 1.29 3.44 14.22
N ASP A 209 0.80 4.66 14.35
CA ASP A 209 1.63 5.76 14.82
C ASP A 209 2.22 5.35 16.18
N VAL A 210 3.45 4.84 16.13
CA VAL A 210 4.24 4.47 17.31
C VAL A 210 4.98 5.67 17.90
N THR A 211 4.70 6.89 17.40
CA THR A 211 5.24 8.10 17.99
C THR A 211 4.67 8.25 19.41
N PRO A 212 5.48 8.14 20.47
CA PRO A 212 4.98 8.36 21.83
C PRO A 212 4.41 9.78 21.88
N ARG A 213 3.12 9.92 22.15
CA ARG A 213 2.56 11.23 22.50
C ARG A 213 3.30 11.73 23.75
N SER A 214 4.29 12.57 23.54
CA SER A 214 4.93 13.28 24.62
C SER A 214 3.91 14.23 25.25
N GLN A 215 3.31 13.79 26.35
CA GLN A 215 2.73 14.74 27.29
C GLN A 215 3.88 15.60 27.79
N ALA A 216 3.95 16.83 27.32
CA ALA A 216 4.88 17.82 27.83
C ALA A 216 4.57 18.04 29.30
N LYS A 217 5.30 17.33 30.19
CA LYS A 217 5.50 17.72 31.55
C LYS A 217 6.90 18.30 31.64
N HIS A 218 6.98 19.58 31.89
CA HIS A 218 8.20 20.25 32.30
C HIS A 218 8.84 19.45 33.46
N GLY A 219 9.94 18.80 33.18
CA GLY A 219 10.74 18.06 34.16
C GLY A 219 12.22 18.38 33.94
N THR A 220 12.79 18.95 34.99
CA THR A 220 14.18 19.40 35.13
C THR A 220 15.20 18.31 34.83
N ALA A 221 16.41 18.74 34.49
CA ALA A 221 17.60 17.99 34.05
C ALA A 221 18.07 16.80 34.91
N SER A 222 17.34 16.42 35.95
CA SER A 222 17.65 15.28 36.83
C SER A 222 17.18 13.92 36.33
N SER A 223 16.37 13.89 35.26
CA SER A 223 15.74 12.66 34.75
C SER A 223 16.57 11.91 33.70
N MET A 224 17.67 12.47 33.20
CA MET A 224 18.50 11.82 32.17
C MET A 224 19.51 10.81 32.74
N ASN A 225 19.90 10.94 34.00
CA ASN A 225 20.92 10.05 34.61
C ASN A 225 20.38 8.70 35.09
N SER A 226 19.06 8.52 35.18
CA SER A 226 18.44 7.25 35.58
C SER A 226 18.25 6.24 34.43
N LEU A 227 18.36 6.69 33.18
CA LEU A 227 18.17 5.85 32.00
C LEU A 227 19.45 5.11 31.55
N ILE A 228 20.61 5.49 32.07
CA ILE A 228 21.92 4.93 31.65
C ILE A 228 22.35 3.71 32.48
N ASN A 229 21.72 3.46 33.62
CA ASN A 229 22.19 2.44 34.59
C ASN A 229 21.21 1.30 34.91
N SER A 230 20.21 1.03 34.08
CA SER A 230 19.31 -0.12 34.31
C SER A 230 19.72 -1.32 33.44
N LYS A 231 20.18 -2.37 34.06
CA LYS A 231 20.39 -3.73 33.58
C LYS A 231 19.06 -4.30 33.04
N PRO A 232 19.05 -5.12 31.98
CA PRO A 232 17.77 -5.63 31.41
C PRO A 232 17.18 -6.71 32.33
N GLU A 233 16.11 -6.37 33.01
CA GLU A 233 15.20 -7.36 33.60
C GLU A 233 14.15 -7.74 32.58
N GLN A 234 13.96 -9.04 32.40
CA GLN A 234 12.92 -9.63 31.56
C GLN A 234 11.53 -9.17 32.03
N LYS A 235 10.83 -8.37 31.24
CA LYS A 235 9.41 -8.08 31.44
C LYS A 235 8.58 -9.14 30.78
N GLN A 236 7.82 -9.85 31.59
CA GLN A 236 6.67 -10.64 31.19
C GLN A 236 5.69 -9.75 30.41
N GLU A 237 5.24 -10.29 29.27
CA GLU A 237 4.19 -9.68 28.46
C GLU A 237 2.86 -9.67 29.22
N ASP A 238 2.44 -8.50 29.60
CA ASP A 238 1.09 -8.23 30.11
C ASP A 238 0.14 -8.17 28.89
N ARG A 239 -0.54 -9.28 28.62
CA ARG A 239 -1.60 -9.38 27.61
C ARG A 239 -2.80 -8.59 28.14
N GLN A 240 -3.00 -7.39 27.61
CA GLN A 240 -4.27 -6.70 27.73
C GLN A 240 -5.36 -7.54 27.01
N GLN A 241 -6.24 -8.12 27.82
CA GLN A 241 -7.45 -8.79 27.38
C GLN A 241 -8.36 -7.74 26.69
N HIS A 242 -8.48 -7.82 25.37
CA HIS A 242 -9.60 -7.23 24.68
C HIS A 242 -10.87 -7.93 25.18
N LYS A 243 -11.75 -7.18 25.84
CA LYS A 243 -13.12 -7.63 26.07
C LYS A 243 -13.76 -7.86 24.70
N ASP A 244 -14.02 -9.12 24.42
CA ASP A 244 -14.83 -9.51 23.26
C ASP A 244 -16.30 -9.33 23.71
N ASP A 245 -16.96 -8.33 23.16
CA ASP A 245 -18.35 -7.97 23.52
C ASP A 245 -19.39 -8.78 22.71
N ARG A 246 -18.95 -9.82 21.96
CA ARG A 246 -19.83 -10.73 21.20
C ARG A 246 -20.61 -11.64 22.13
N GLY A 247 -21.87 -11.89 21.77
CA GLY A 247 -22.71 -12.85 22.47
C GLY A 247 -22.22 -14.31 22.31
N PRO A 248 -22.62 -15.24 23.23
CA PRO A 248 -22.20 -16.64 23.18
C PRO A 248 -22.48 -17.34 21.83
N GLU A 249 -23.61 -17.06 21.20
CA GLU A 249 -23.97 -17.60 19.89
C GLU A 249 -23.04 -17.11 18.77
N GLU A 250 -22.66 -15.83 18.79
CA GLU A 250 -21.75 -15.24 17.81
C GLU A 250 -20.33 -15.79 17.97
N ILE A 251 -19.90 -16.06 19.20
CA ILE A 251 -18.60 -16.66 19.50
C ILE A 251 -18.56 -18.10 18.98
N LEU A 252 -19.60 -18.88 19.22
CA LEU A 252 -19.70 -20.26 18.71
C LEU A 252 -19.73 -20.28 17.18
N HIS A 253 -20.53 -19.43 16.55
CA HIS A 253 -20.62 -19.35 15.10
C HIS A 253 -19.27 -18.96 14.46
N ALA A 254 -18.58 -17.98 15.03
CA ALA A 254 -17.25 -17.60 14.57
C ALA A 254 -16.23 -18.73 14.72
N PHE A 255 -16.27 -19.47 15.83
CA PHE A 255 -15.40 -20.62 16.04
C PHE A 255 -15.67 -21.75 15.05
N SER A 256 -16.94 -22.10 14.82
CA SER A 256 -17.34 -23.16 13.89
C SER A 256 -16.86 -22.85 12.45
N GLY A 257 -16.99 -21.60 12.01
CA GLY A 257 -16.51 -21.18 10.70
C GLY A 257 -14.97 -21.17 10.60
N ALA A 258 -14.26 -20.78 11.67
CA ALA A 258 -12.81 -20.77 11.71
C ALA A 258 -12.21 -22.18 11.84
N ALA A 259 -12.84 -23.08 12.59
CA ALA A 259 -12.36 -24.44 12.82
C ALA A 259 -12.15 -25.23 11.51
N MET A 260 -12.99 -25.00 10.51
CA MET A 260 -12.85 -25.62 9.19
C MET A 260 -11.60 -25.21 8.42
N ASN A 261 -11.01 -24.07 8.75
CA ASN A 261 -9.85 -23.52 8.05
C ASN A 261 -8.51 -23.81 8.74
N TYR A 262 -8.51 -24.41 9.94
CA TYR A 262 -7.26 -24.79 10.60
C TYR A 262 -6.70 -26.08 10.01
N ASN A 263 -5.42 -26.02 9.63
CA ASN A 263 -4.68 -27.13 9.03
C ASN A 263 -3.75 -27.84 10.04
N THR A 264 -3.62 -27.30 11.26
CA THR A 264 -2.81 -27.90 12.31
C THR A 264 -3.60 -28.02 13.61
N GLN A 265 -3.38 -29.12 14.33
CA GLN A 265 -4.01 -29.35 15.63
C GLN A 265 -3.61 -28.27 16.67
N ALA A 266 -2.38 -27.77 16.61
CA ALA A 266 -1.90 -26.75 17.53
C ALA A 266 -2.64 -25.41 17.41
N ASP A 267 -3.06 -25.04 16.21
CA ASP A 267 -3.83 -23.81 15.98
C ASP A 267 -5.30 -23.99 16.39
N LEU A 268 -5.86 -25.16 16.13
CA LEU A 268 -7.20 -25.53 16.59
C LEU A 268 -7.28 -25.56 18.12
N ASP A 269 -6.28 -26.10 18.82
CA ASP A 269 -6.17 -26.12 20.29
C ASP A 269 -6.16 -24.72 20.89
N LYS A 270 -5.40 -23.79 20.29
CA LYS A 270 -5.35 -22.39 20.74
C LYS A 270 -6.71 -21.71 20.60
N ALA A 271 -7.36 -21.90 19.45
CA ALA A 271 -8.67 -21.34 19.20
C ALA A 271 -9.72 -21.90 20.15
N TYR A 272 -9.75 -23.21 20.36
CA TYR A 272 -10.67 -23.86 21.30
C TYR A 272 -10.48 -23.38 22.74
N LYS A 273 -9.22 -23.27 23.24
CA LYS A 273 -8.95 -22.72 24.58
C LYS A 273 -9.53 -21.32 24.79
N TYR A 274 -9.43 -20.47 23.78
CA TYR A 274 -10.00 -19.12 23.84
C TYR A 274 -11.53 -19.18 23.93
N VAL A 275 -12.17 -19.98 23.08
CA VAL A 275 -13.63 -20.10 23.03
C VAL A 275 -14.17 -20.73 24.31
N ALA A 276 -13.55 -21.80 24.81
CA ALA A 276 -13.93 -22.46 26.05
C ALA A 276 -13.87 -21.49 27.25
N GLN A 277 -12.86 -20.60 27.29
CA GLN A 277 -12.77 -19.59 28.32
C GLN A 277 -13.89 -18.54 28.23
N LYS A 278 -14.31 -18.19 27.01
CA LYS A 278 -15.38 -17.21 26.78
C LYS A 278 -16.77 -17.76 27.01
N LEU A 279 -16.97 -19.05 26.72
CA LEU A 279 -18.24 -19.76 26.90
C LEU A 279 -18.37 -20.46 28.28
N ALA A 280 -17.44 -20.25 29.20
CA ALA A 280 -17.41 -20.89 30.52
C ALA A 280 -18.67 -20.64 31.39
N GLY A 281 -19.53 -19.70 31.01
CA GLY A 281 -20.80 -19.41 31.68
C GLY A 281 -22.05 -19.96 30.98
N ASP A 282 -21.89 -20.65 29.84
CA ASP A 282 -22.96 -21.21 29.03
C ASP A 282 -22.64 -22.66 28.63
N ASP A 283 -23.12 -23.61 29.45
CA ASP A 283 -22.80 -25.04 29.30
C ASP A 283 -23.26 -25.60 27.96
N ASP A 284 -24.39 -25.16 27.41
CA ASP A 284 -24.93 -25.62 26.12
C ASP A 284 -24.07 -25.19 24.94
N MET A 285 -23.61 -23.91 24.94
CA MET A 285 -22.74 -23.39 23.90
C MET A 285 -21.32 -23.95 24.00
N LEU A 286 -20.85 -24.23 25.21
CA LEU A 286 -19.55 -24.84 25.42
C LEU A 286 -19.57 -26.33 24.92
N ALA A 287 -20.65 -27.09 25.15
CA ALA A 287 -20.80 -28.42 24.64
C ALA A 287 -20.73 -28.44 23.10
N LYS A 288 -21.48 -27.55 22.44
CA LYS A 288 -21.46 -27.43 20.97
C LYS A 288 -20.08 -27.07 20.43
N ALA A 289 -19.35 -26.18 21.11
CA ALA A 289 -17.98 -25.83 20.74
C ALA A 289 -17.01 -27.01 20.89
N THR A 290 -17.23 -27.85 21.91
CA THR A 290 -16.47 -29.09 22.14
C THR A 290 -16.73 -30.13 21.03
N ASP A 291 -17.97 -30.25 20.59
CA ASP A 291 -18.32 -31.16 19.48
C ASP A 291 -17.62 -30.74 18.18
N VAL A 292 -17.67 -29.45 17.84
CA VAL A 292 -16.96 -28.89 16.66
C VAL A 292 -15.46 -29.14 16.73
N TYR A 293 -14.85 -28.92 17.90
CA TYR A 293 -13.44 -29.19 18.14
C TYR A 293 -13.08 -30.65 17.93
N THR A 294 -13.87 -31.58 18.52
CA THR A 294 -13.64 -33.03 18.44
C THR A 294 -13.72 -33.52 17.00
N ILE A 295 -14.79 -33.15 16.29
CA ILE A 295 -14.97 -33.52 14.87
C ILE A 295 -13.76 -33.05 14.03
N ARG A 296 -13.30 -31.80 14.25
CA ARG A 296 -12.17 -31.29 13.49
C ARG A 296 -10.84 -31.93 13.84
N CYS A 297 -10.64 -32.34 15.11
CA CYS A 297 -9.47 -33.13 15.52
C CYS A 297 -9.43 -34.48 14.80
N ASP A 298 -10.59 -35.17 14.72
CA ASP A 298 -10.68 -36.46 14.05
C ASP A 298 -10.38 -36.32 12.56
N GLU A 299 -10.92 -35.29 11.89
CA GLU A 299 -10.65 -35.01 10.47
C GLU A 299 -9.15 -34.73 10.22
N LEU A 300 -8.48 -33.98 11.11
CA LEU A 300 -7.05 -33.66 10.98
C LEU A 300 -6.15 -34.89 11.21
N ASN A 301 -6.64 -35.88 11.98
CA ASN A 301 -5.93 -37.13 12.22
C ASN A 301 -6.20 -38.22 11.15
N GLU A 302 -7.29 -38.10 10.39
CA GLU A 302 -7.65 -39.03 9.31
C GLU A 302 -7.00 -38.73 7.97
N VAL A 303 -6.31 -37.56 7.78
CA VAL A 303 -5.61 -37.24 6.54
C VAL A 303 -4.29 -38.02 6.50
N PRO A 304 -4.13 -39.05 5.65
CA PRO A 304 -2.85 -39.73 5.48
C PRO A 304 -1.83 -38.77 4.83
N MET A 305 -0.64 -38.73 5.41
CA MET A 305 0.52 -38.02 4.82
C MET A 305 0.89 -38.59 3.44
#